data_7285d4abf97b255b9a6595b0f6204b25
#
_entry.id   7285d4abf97b255b9a6595b0f6204b25
#
_cell.length_a   1.000
_cell.length_b   1.000
_cell.length_c   1.000
_cell.angle_alpha   90.00
_cell.angle_beta   90.00
_cell.angle_gamma   90.00
#
_symmetry.space_group_name_H-M   'P 1'
#
loop_
_entity.id
_entity.type
_entity.pdbx_description
1 polymer ?
#
loop_
_entity_poly.entity_id
_entity_poly.type
_entity_poly.pdbx_seq_one_letter_code
_entity_poly.pdbx_strand_id
1 'polypeptide(L)'
;MNINLLGIKKKTVSVSQYINSLKQPFRDKFLKRKQTYQLEQETINQLKKFAEKIVIVAFSAEWCKDCTANIPVLALISEATGLEVRIFGGLQKDPSNPKRKWRIPPSPPEVKTFDVDKIPLIVIVDREGKNVGKIIEKPREKPTLEEELLKIILEKH
;
A
#
# COMPACT_ATOMS: atom_id res chain seq x y z
N MET A 1 7.71 12.67 -12.88
CA MET A 1 8.68 11.59 -13.01
C MET A 1 7.96 10.25 -13.11
N ASN A 2 8.29 9.46 -14.12
CA ASN A 2 7.67 8.14 -14.30
C ASN A 2 8.40 7.08 -13.48
N ILE A 3 7.62 6.19 -12.87
CA ILE A 3 8.13 5.08 -12.08
C ILE A 3 8.31 3.87 -12.99
N ASN A 4 9.42 3.15 -12.82
CA ASN A 4 9.64 1.91 -13.56
C ASN A 4 8.87 0.77 -12.93
N LEU A 5 7.68 0.48 -13.45
CA LEU A 5 6.81 -0.56 -12.91
C LEU A 5 7.42 -1.96 -12.96
N LEU A 6 8.15 -2.29 -14.03
CA LEU A 6 8.82 -3.58 -14.12
C LEU A 6 9.88 -3.75 -13.02
N GLY A 7 10.65 -2.69 -12.76
CA GLY A 7 11.62 -2.68 -11.68
C GLY A 7 10.96 -2.84 -10.31
N ILE A 8 9.87 -2.12 -10.08
CA ILE A 8 9.10 -2.23 -8.85
C ILE A 8 8.55 -3.64 -8.66
N LYS A 9 7.98 -4.22 -9.71
CA LYS A 9 7.43 -5.58 -9.64
C LYS A 9 8.47 -6.61 -9.24
N LYS A 10 9.70 -6.46 -9.72
CA LYS A 10 10.81 -7.37 -9.37
C LYS A 10 11.26 -7.24 -7.92
N LYS A 11 11.07 -6.07 -7.30
CA LYS A 11 11.53 -5.77 -5.94
C LYS A 11 10.45 -5.88 -4.88
N THR A 12 9.21 -6.11 -5.29
CA THR A 12 8.06 -6.18 -4.39
C THR A 12 7.41 -7.54 -4.45
N VAL A 13 6.51 -7.77 -3.51
CA VAL A 13 5.63 -8.94 -3.52
C VAL A 13 4.19 -8.46 -3.58
N SER A 14 3.27 -9.35 -3.95
CA SER A 14 1.86 -9.02 -3.89
C SER A 14 1.43 -8.82 -2.43
N VAL A 15 0.34 -8.10 -2.22
CA VAL A 15 -0.15 -7.85 -0.86
C VAL A 15 -0.49 -9.17 -0.14
N SER A 16 -1.03 -10.15 -0.83
CA SER A 16 -1.33 -11.46 -0.24
C SER A 16 -0.05 -12.19 0.18
N GLN A 17 0.96 -12.20 -0.67
CA GLN A 17 2.26 -12.79 -0.34
C GLN A 17 2.90 -12.10 0.85
N TYR A 18 2.80 -10.77 0.91
CA TYR A 18 3.34 -10.00 2.02
C TYR A 18 2.72 -10.43 3.35
N ILE A 19 1.39 -10.47 3.42
CA ILE A 19 0.68 -10.85 4.65
C ILE A 19 1.04 -12.27 5.07
N ASN A 20 1.05 -13.20 4.11
CA ASN A 20 1.37 -14.61 4.39
C ASN A 20 2.80 -14.83 4.83
N SER A 21 3.72 -13.92 4.50
CA SER A 21 5.13 -14.01 4.88
C SER A 21 5.43 -13.43 6.26
N LEU A 22 4.48 -12.73 6.87
CA LEU A 22 4.70 -12.08 8.16
C LEU A 22 4.88 -13.10 9.28
N LYS A 23 5.70 -12.74 10.27
CA LYS A 23 5.90 -13.55 11.46
C LYS A 23 4.75 -13.36 12.44
N GLN A 24 4.53 -14.38 13.29
CA GLN A 24 3.58 -14.23 14.39
C GLN A 24 4.19 -13.35 15.49
N PRO A 25 3.38 -12.56 16.21
CA PRO A 25 1.91 -12.46 16.12
C PRO A 25 1.39 -11.50 15.04
N PHE A 26 2.28 -10.89 14.27
CA PHE A 26 1.88 -9.87 13.28
C PHE A 26 0.97 -10.43 12.19
N ARG A 27 1.30 -11.62 11.69
CA ARG A 27 0.48 -12.26 10.65
C ARG A 27 -0.98 -12.41 11.09
N ASP A 28 -1.21 -12.88 12.32
CA ASP A 28 -2.57 -13.07 12.83
C ASP A 28 -3.30 -11.74 12.98
N LYS A 29 -2.61 -10.68 13.35
CA LYS A 29 -3.22 -9.34 13.47
C LYS A 29 -3.68 -8.82 12.10
N PHE A 30 -2.84 -8.97 11.08
CA PHE A 30 -3.19 -8.59 9.71
C PHE A 30 -4.37 -9.43 9.19
N LEU A 31 -4.33 -10.74 9.40
CA LEU A 31 -5.39 -11.64 8.95
C LEU A 31 -6.71 -11.38 9.66
N LYS A 32 -6.68 -11.07 10.96
CA LYS A 32 -7.88 -10.73 11.72
C LYS A 32 -8.54 -9.46 11.17
N ARG A 33 -7.73 -8.45 10.87
CA ARG A 33 -8.24 -7.22 10.27
C ARG A 33 -8.88 -7.51 8.91
N LYS A 34 -8.24 -8.34 8.10
CA LYS A 34 -8.77 -8.73 6.80
C LYS A 34 -10.11 -9.44 6.93
N GLN A 35 -10.24 -10.34 7.91
CA GLN A 35 -11.46 -11.13 8.13
C GLN A 35 -12.62 -10.28 8.66
N THR A 36 -12.35 -9.22 9.41
CA THR A 36 -13.38 -8.44 10.08
C THR A 36 -13.77 -7.15 9.34
N TYR A 37 -13.00 -6.73 8.35
CA TYR A 37 -13.29 -5.53 7.59
C TYR A 37 -14.29 -5.83 6.47
N GLN A 38 -15.27 -4.96 6.30
CA GLN A 38 -16.24 -5.09 5.21
C GLN A 38 -16.07 -3.93 4.23
N LEU A 39 -15.81 -4.29 2.97
CA LEU A 39 -15.67 -3.32 1.90
C LEU A 39 -17.01 -2.66 1.57
N GLU A 40 -16.96 -1.37 1.21
CA GLU A 40 -18.12 -0.66 0.70
C GLU A 40 -18.33 -1.08 -0.76
N GLN A 41 -19.40 -1.85 -1.01
CA GLN A 41 -19.58 -2.57 -2.28
C GLN A 41 -19.75 -1.66 -3.48
N GLU A 42 -20.45 -0.54 -3.35
CA GLU A 42 -20.65 0.39 -4.46
C GLU A 42 -19.31 0.98 -4.93
N THR A 43 -18.46 1.34 -3.98
CA THR A 43 -17.12 1.84 -4.25
C THR A 43 -16.27 0.78 -4.95
N ILE A 44 -16.37 -0.47 -4.50
CA ILE A 44 -15.64 -1.59 -5.11
C ILE A 44 -16.09 -1.79 -6.56
N ASN A 45 -17.38 -1.68 -6.83
CA ASN A 45 -17.90 -1.81 -8.19
C ASN A 45 -17.30 -0.76 -9.13
N GLN A 46 -17.10 0.46 -8.64
CA GLN A 46 -16.47 1.52 -9.42
C GLN A 46 -14.96 1.31 -9.58
N LEU A 47 -14.27 0.85 -8.52
CA LEU A 47 -12.84 0.57 -8.58
C LEU A 47 -12.48 -0.52 -9.58
N LYS A 48 -13.35 -1.50 -9.76
CA LYS A 48 -13.14 -2.58 -10.76
C LYS A 48 -12.85 -2.04 -12.16
N LYS A 49 -13.41 -0.89 -12.51
CA LYS A 49 -13.23 -0.29 -13.83
C LYS A 49 -11.80 0.17 -14.09
N PHE A 50 -11.01 0.32 -13.03
CA PHE A 50 -9.63 0.81 -13.11
C PHE A 50 -8.58 -0.29 -12.90
N ALA A 51 -9.01 -1.54 -12.77
CA ALA A 51 -8.11 -2.66 -12.43
C ALA A 51 -6.93 -2.81 -13.40
N GLU A 52 -7.16 -2.56 -14.68
CA GLU A 52 -6.11 -2.67 -15.70
C GLU A 52 -5.34 -1.37 -15.94
N LYS A 53 -5.80 -0.27 -15.32
CA LYS A 53 -5.23 1.06 -15.54
C LYS A 53 -4.36 1.56 -14.40
N ILE A 54 -4.51 0.98 -13.21
CA ILE A 54 -3.89 1.47 -11.98
C ILE A 54 -3.12 0.35 -11.30
N VAL A 55 -1.98 0.73 -10.71
CA VAL A 55 -1.19 -0.12 -9.82
C VAL A 55 -1.02 0.62 -8.50
N ILE A 56 -1.18 -0.08 -7.39
CA ILE A 56 -0.98 0.46 -6.05
C ILE A 56 0.33 -0.10 -5.51
N VAL A 57 1.20 0.79 -5.02
CA VAL A 57 2.48 0.44 -4.40
C VAL A 57 2.45 0.95 -2.97
N ALA A 58 2.70 0.08 -2.00
CA ALA A 58 2.65 0.48 -0.60
C ALA A 58 3.93 0.07 0.13
N PHE A 59 4.35 0.93 1.05
CA PHE A 59 5.47 0.69 1.96
C PHE A 59 4.92 0.35 3.33
N SER A 60 5.40 -0.74 3.92
CA SER A 60 4.81 -1.28 5.14
C SER A 60 5.86 -1.90 6.05
N ALA A 61 5.53 -2.00 7.35
CA ALA A 61 6.28 -2.76 8.34
C ALA A 61 5.30 -3.57 9.18
N GLU A 62 5.75 -4.74 9.62
CA GLU A 62 4.88 -5.66 10.37
C GLU A 62 4.45 -5.12 11.74
N TRP A 63 5.30 -4.30 12.37
CA TRP A 63 5.04 -3.71 13.69
C TRP A 63 4.22 -2.43 13.66
N CYS A 64 3.92 -1.91 12.50
CA CYS A 64 3.24 -0.62 12.33
C CYS A 64 1.73 -0.77 12.49
N LYS A 65 1.14 0.01 13.40
CA LYS A 65 -0.29 -0.02 13.70
C LYS A 65 -1.17 0.34 12.50
N ASP A 66 -0.82 1.43 11.82
CA ASP A 66 -1.58 1.87 10.64
C ASP A 66 -1.40 0.91 9.47
N CYS A 67 -0.24 0.24 9.39
CA CYS A 67 -0.04 -0.83 8.41
C CYS A 67 -0.98 -2.01 8.69
N THR A 68 -1.12 -2.40 9.96
CA THR A 68 -2.04 -3.46 10.36
C THR A 68 -3.50 -3.11 10.02
N ALA A 69 -3.84 -1.83 10.12
CA ALA A 69 -5.20 -1.37 9.83
C ALA A 69 -5.49 -1.27 8.32
N ASN A 70 -4.51 -0.91 7.51
CA ASN A 70 -4.75 -0.53 6.10
C ASN A 70 -4.26 -1.53 5.05
N ILE A 71 -3.15 -2.23 5.30
CA ILE A 71 -2.63 -3.19 4.32
C ILE A 71 -3.62 -4.36 4.09
N PRO A 72 -4.26 -4.93 5.13
CA PRO A 72 -5.27 -5.96 4.89
C PRO A 72 -6.47 -5.47 4.07
N VAL A 73 -6.83 -4.20 4.21
CA VAL A 73 -7.90 -3.60 3.39
C VAL A 73 -7.46 -3.54 1.92
N LEU A 74 -6.20 -3.20 1.65
CA LEU A 74 -5.66 -3.25 0.29
C LEU A 74 -5.73 -4.67 -0.29
N ALA A 75 -5.48 -5.69 0.54
CA ALA A 75 -5.61 -7.09 0.10
C ALA A 75 -7.04 -7.41 -0.32
N LEU A 76 -8.02 -6.99 0.48
CA LEU A 76 -9.44 -7.18 0.15
C LEU A 76 -9.82 -6.43 -1.12
N ILE A 77 -9.35 -5.21 -1.29
CA ILE A 77 -9.59 -4.41 -2.48
C ILE A 77 -9.02 -5.12 -3.72
N SER A 78 -7.78 -5.59 -3.62
CA SER A 78 -7.13 -6.31 -4.71
C SER A 78 -7.91 -7.56 -5.10
N GLU A 79 -8.32 -8.35 -4.12
CA GLU A 79 -9.10 -9.58 -4.37
C GLU A 79 -10.46 -9.28 -5.01
N ALA A 80 -11.11 -8.21 -4.58
CA ALA A 80 -12.46 -7.87 -5.04
C ALA A 80 -12.49 -7.16 -6.39
N THR A 81 -11.42 -6.45 -6.75
CA THR A 81 -11.39 -5.59 -7.94
C THR A 81 -10.46 -6.07 -9.03
N GLY A 82 -9.44 -6.85 -8.70
CA GLY A 82 -8.35 -7.17 -9.62
C GLY A 82 -7.25 -6.11 -9.69
N LEU A 83 -7.34 -5.05 -8.90
CA LEU A 83 -6.27 -4.04 -8.82
C LEU A 83 -4.99 -4.69 -8.31
N GLU A 84 -3.90 -4.43 -9.01
CA GLU A 84 -2.58 -4.92 -8.60
C GLU A 84 -2.08 -4.08 -7.44
N VAL A 85 -1.70 -4.74 -6.33
CA VAL A 85 -1.13 -4.08 -5.15
C VAL A 85 0.22 -4.73 -4.85
N ARG A 86 1.27 -3.92 -4.87
CA ARG A 86 2.66 -4.35 -4.66
C ARG A 86 3.19 -3.76 -3.35
N ILE A 87 3.85 -4.58 -2.55
CA ILE A 87 4.32 -4.18 -1.22
C ILE A 87 5.84 -4.18 -1.12
N PHE A 88 6.37 -3.04 -0.67
CA PHE A 88 7.73 -2.93 -0.13
C PHE A 88 7.63 -3.12 1.39
N GLY A 89 8.08 -4.25 1.89
CA GLY A 89 8.04 -4.54 3.32
C GLY A 89 9.39 -4.33 3.99
N GLY A 90 9.46 -4.68 5.26
CA GLY A 90 10.71 -4.73 6.00
C GLY A 90 11.30 -3.39 6.41
N LEU A 91 10.52 -2.32 6.44
CA LEU A 91 11.03 -1.01 6.81
C LEU A 91 11.48 -0.97 8.27
N GLN A 92 12.64 -0.36 8.52
CA GLN A 92 13.24 -0.22 9.84
C GLN A 92 13.63 1.23 10.12
N LYS A 93 13.39 1.67 11.35
CA LYS A 93 13.84 2.99 11.81
C LYS A 93 15.34 2.93 12.14
N ASP A 94 16.05 4.01 11.82
CA ASP A 94 17.43 4.18 12.27
C ASP A 94 17.38 4.79 13.68
N PRO A 95 17.73 4.02 14.73
CA PRO A 95 17.67 4.55 16.11
C PRO A 95 18.71 5.61 16.39
N SER A 96 19.79 5.66 15.61
CA SER A 96 20.86 6.65 15.82
C SER A 96 20.65 7.94 15.05
N ASN A 97 19.69 7.98 14.10
CA ASN A 97 19.45 9.17 13.29
C ASN A 97 17.99 9.28 12.89
N PRO A 98 17.15 9.97 13.67
CA PRO A 98 15.72 10.09 13.37
C PRO A 98 15.40 10.84 12.06
N LYS A 99 16.37 11.56 11.49
CA LYS A 99 16.18 12.22 10.19
C LYS A 99 16.33 11.24 9.01
N ARG A 100 16.89 10.06 9.26
CA ARG A 100 17.09 9.01 8.26
C ARG A 100 16.12 7.86 8.46
N LYS A 101 14.87 8.19 8.61
CA LYS A 101 13.79 7.20 8.77
C LYS A 101 13.82 6.18 7.65
N TRP A 102 13.62 4.92 8.01
CA TRP A 102 13.45 3.81 7.08
C TRP A 102 14.65 3.58 6.15
N ARG A 103 15.85 4.05 6.52
CA ARG A 103 17.03 4.01 5.63
C ARG A 103 18.11 3.05 6.06
N ILE A 104 17.81 2.16 7.02
CA ILE A 104 18.72 1.09 7.41
C ILE A 104 18.19 -0.27 6.96
N PRO A 105 19.07 -1.24 6.66
CA PRO A 105 18.62 -2.58 6.31
C PRO A 105 17.75 -3.21 7.41
N PRO A 106 16.70 -3.99 7.07
CA PRO A 106 16.35 -4.41 5.72
C PRO A 106 15.40 -3.48 4.96
N SER A 107 15.37 -2.18 5.30
CA SER A 107 14.54 -1.23 4.55
C SER A 107 14.98 -1.17 3.08
N PRO A 108 14.03 -1.19 2.13
CA PRO A 108 14.40 -1.14 0.71
C PRO A 108 14.93 0.26 0.31
N PRO A 109 15.86 0.35 -0.65
CA PRO A 109 16.39 1.64 -1.08
C PRO A 109 15.35 2.58 -1.66
N GLU A 110 14.22 2.05 -2.13
CA GLU A 110 13.12 2.82 -2.68
C GLU A 110 12.48 3.77 -1.67
N VAL A 111 12.68 3.58 -0.36
CA VAL A 111 12.22 4.54 0.65
C VAL A 111 12.76 5.94 0.40
N LYS A 112 13.99 6.04 -0.12
CA LYS A 112 14.59 7.32 -0.50
C LYS A 112 13.97 7.86 -1.78
N THR A 113 13.79 7.01 -2.78
CA THR A 113 13.23 7.37 -4.08
C THR A 113 11.83 7.95 -3.95
N PHE A 114 11.00 7.35 -3.09
CA PHE A 114 9.61 7.78 -2.86
C PHE A 114 9.47 8.77 -1.70
N ASP A 115 10.58 9.17 -1.08
CA ASP A 115 10.60 10.08 0.06
C ASP A 115 9.65 9.63 1.17
N VAL A 116 9.79 8.37 1.59
CA VAL A 116 8.92 7.77 2.60
C VAL A 116 9.26 8.33 3.97
N ASP A 117 8.32 9.04 4.58
CA ASP A 117 8.45 9.57 5.93
C ASP A 117 7.56 8.81 6.91
N LYS A 118 6.27 8.74 6.63
CA LYS A 118 5.28 8.03 7.46
C LYS A 118 4.77 6.80 6.73
N ILE A 119 4.50 5.73 7.46
CA ILE A 119 4.00 4.48 6.89
C ILE A 119 2.66 4.08 7.50
N PRO A 120 1.82 3.33 6.76
CA PRO A 120 2.08 2.96 5.37
C PRO A 120 2.05 4.16 4.44
N LEU A 121 2.90 4.17 3.44
CA LEU A 121 2.75 5.09 2.32
C LEU A 121 2.14 4.29 1.18
N ILE A 122 1.00 4.74 0.70
CA ILE A 122 0.26 4.10 -0.38
C ILE A 122 0.34 5.02 -1.59
N VAL A 123 1.02 4.56 -2.64
CA VAL A 123 1.23 5.33 -3.87
C VAL A 123 0.37 4.74 -4.97
N ILE A 124 -0.36 5.59 -5.66
CA ILE A 124 -1.25 5.19 -6.75
C ILE A 124 -0.60 5.64 -8.05
N VAL A 125 -0.34 4.70 -8.96
CA VAL A 125 0.29 5.00 -10.23
C VAL A 125 -0.52 4.39 -11.38
N ASP A 126 -0.40 5.00 -12.57
CA ASP A 126 -0.99 4.39 -13.76
C ASP A 126 -0.03 3.39 -14.39
N ARG A 127 -0.45 2.71 -15.46
CA ARG A 127 0.38 1.68 -16.11
C ARG A 127 1.59 2.24 -16.84
N GLU A 128 1.64 3.54 -17.05
CA GLU A 128 2.82 4.22 -17.62
C GLU A 128 3.81 4.62 -16.53
N GLY A 129 3.47 4.39 -15.26
CA GLY A 129 4.32 4.75 -14.12
C GLY A 129 4.15 6.17 -13.64
N LYS A 130 3.12 6.88 -14.11
CA LYS A 130 2.85 8.24 -13.64
C LYS A 130 2.16 8.22 -12.29
N ASN A 131 2.56 9.14 -11.42
CA ASN A 131 1.96 9.30 -10.10
C ASN A 131 0.55 9.86 -10.23
N VAL A 132 -0.45 9.12 -9.73
CA VAL A 132 -1.85 9.55 -9.69
C VAL A 132 -2.16 10.22 -8.35
N GLY A 133 -1.55 9.74 -7.27
CA GLY A 133 -1.73 10.29 -5.94
C GLY A 133 -1.15 9.38 -4.88
N LYS A 134 -1.35 9.78 -3.61
CA LYS A 134 -0.85 8.99 -2.49
C LYS A 134 -1.75 9.15 -1.27
N ILE A 135 -1.70 8.14 -0.40
CA ILE A 135 -2.35 8.16 0.91
C ILE A 135 -1.25 7.91 1.94
N ILE A 136 -1.15 8.81 2.91
CA ILE A 136 -0.13 8.74 3.97
C ILE A 136 -0.81 8.24 5.24
N GLU A 137 -0.38 7.09 5.72
CA GLU A 137 -0.81 6.39 6.94
C GLU A 137 -2.24 5.85 6.87
N LYS A 138 -3.22 6.66 6.56
CA LYS A 138 -4.63 6.27 6.59
C LYS A 138 -5.47 7.23 5.75
N PRO A 139 -6.68 6.86 5.37
CA PRO A 139 -7.57 7.79 4.66
C PRO A 139 -7.90 8.98 5.55
N ARG A 140 -7.92 10.19 4.97
CA ARG A 140 -8.12 11.43 5.71
C ARG A 140 -9.30 12.24 5.20
N GLU A 141 -9.61 12.13 3.91
CA GLU A 141 -10.68 12.92 3.29
C GLU A 141 -11.98 12.14 3.13
N LYS A 142 -11.90 10.80 3.16
CA LYS A 142 -13.04 9.90 3.05
C LYS A 142 -13.07 8.94 4.23
N PRO A 143 -14.25 8.38 4.58
CA PRO A 143 -14.36 7.48 5.72
C PRO A 143 -13.59 6.17 5.57
N THR A 144 -13.43 5.68 4.34
CA THR A 144 -12.79 4.39 4.09
C THR A 144 -11.62 4.53 3.11
N LEU A 145 -10.72 3.57 3.17
CA LEU A 145 -9.58 3.52 2.26
C LEU A 145 -10.06 3.36 0.80
N GLU A 146 -11.02 2.49 0.54
CA GLU A 146 -11.53 2.27 -0.81
C GLU A 146 -12.17 3.54 -1.38
N GLU A 147 -12.89 4.30 -0.56
CA GLU A 147 -13.49 5.55 -1.01
C GLU A 147 -12.44 6.61 -1.32
N GLU A 148 -11.39 6.70 -0.50
CA GLU A 148 -10.32 7.66 -0.75
C GLU A 148 -9.50 7.30 -1.99
N LEU A 149 -9.22 6.01 -2.21
CA LEU A 149 -8.59 5.54 -3.44
C LEU A 149 -9.40 5.95 -4.66
N LEU A 150 -10.71 5.70 -4.63
CA LEU A 150 -11.58 6.04 -5.74
C LEU A 150 -11.59 7.54 -6.01
N LYS A 151 -11.68 8.35 -4.96
CA LYS A 151 -11.63 9.82 -5.08
C LYS A 151 -10.37 10.28 -5.81
N ILE A 152 -9.22 9.76 -5.38
CA ILE A 152 -7.93 10.12 -5.98
C ILE A 152 -7.88 9.72 -7.46
N ILE A 153 -8.32 8.51 -7.77
CA ILE A 153 -8.31 8.00 -9.15
C ILE A 153 -9.22 8.84 -10.05
N LEU A 154 -10.43 9.15 -9.57
CA LEU A 154 -11.40 9.93 -10.35
C LEU A 154 -10.94 11.37 -10.61
N GLU A 155 -10.19 11.97 -9.69
CA GLU A 155 -9.66 13.32 -9.87
C GLU A 155 -8.62 13.40 -10.99
N LYS A 156 -7.95 12.29 -11.30
CA LYS A 156 -6.88 12.25 -12.32
C LYS A 156 -7.34 11.62 -13.65
N HIS A 157 -8.43 10.93 -13.62
CA HIS A 157 -8.97 10.22 -14.77
C HIS A 157 -10.47 10.51 -14.93
#